data_536f3a846c9f8328b06bfd9baeb3c99c
#
_entry.id   536f3a846c9f8328b06bfd9baeb3c99c
#
_cell.length_a   1.000
_cell.length_b   1.000
_cell.length_c   1.000
_cell.angle_alpha   90.00
_cell.angle_beta   90.00
_cell.angle_gamma   90.00
#
_symmetry.space_group_name_H-M   'P 1'
#
loop_
_entity.id
_entity.type
_entity.pdbx_description
1 polymer ?
#
loop_
_entity_poly.entity_id
_entity_poly.type
_entity_poly.pdbx_seq_one_letter_code
_entity_poly.pdbx_strand_id
1 'polypeptide(L)'
;MIKNLYFIVINLVVGFCLNSIIAQEGPKIIEILQAGGSTQDQQKFPGANILVKKDNIRVHLLHEGALIKSNISYFYPKKNFFKANGNVIFTQGDTLKITCDYIEYDGTKKLAIAWGKVLLERTDMNLKTDTLYLDRLKSKAYYNTFGTILDEQTKLTSKRGIYFMDLKKYRFISDVKIDNPEYQITSQQLDYFTESDKAFFYGKTSIKGEEYDIYCEKGSYDTKLQKGSFQKNAIIFYNNKEIRGDSLYFENERDYAAATNNISIIDTLNKSVINGHYGEIFKTRDSAIITQKAMAINIVDQDSLFIHADTLIATGPSEKRILRGYYDVRIFKSDLRGKSDSLHLNESSGLIKMLKIPLSRKENQIFTESQKNARNPVLWFGKSQMSGNKIFLTSNMKNQKLDSLKIIGNSWIIEKDSLSETGFNQIKGGLLDGLFEDGELVEIDITKNTEVIYYMYSDEENELIGIDKTTCSSLKMITKDNQIVDITFFVTPDGQLLPEKDLPINERKLKGFYWREDERPRNITDLFSEKDKRYQIKPIENIKTPEPFLKKSVN
;
A
#
# COMPACT_ATOMS: atom_id res chain seq x y z
N MET A 1 -70.54 15.66 17.93
CA MET A 1 -69.45 16.41 17.30
C MET A 1 -69.28 17.81 17.97
N ILE A 2 -69.49 17.95 19.27
CA ILE A 2 -69.41 19.21 20.04
C ILE A 2 -68.66 19.05 21.40
N LYS A 3 -67.99 17.92 21.64
CA LYS A 3 -67.26 17.66 22.88
C LYS A 3 -65.73 17.81 22.78
N ASN A 4 -65.17 18.03 21.59
CA ASN A 4 -63.70 18.14 21.41
C ASN A 4 -63.19 19.58 21.24
N LEU A 5 -64.06 20.60 21.33
CA LEU A 5 -63.65 22.01 21.16
C LEU A 5 -63.33 22.70 22.46
N TYR A 6 -63.75 22.16 23.59
CA TYR A 6 -63.47 22.76 24.92
C TYR A 6 -62.12 22.33 25.50
N PHE A 7 -61.51 21.26 25.00
CA PHE A 7 -60.22 20.77 25.49
C PHE A 7 -59.00 21.49 24.86
N ILE A 8 -59.22 22.16 23.72
CA ILE A 8 -58.15 22.87 22.99
C ILE A 8 -58.00 24.31 23.52
N VAL A 9 -59.03 24.92 24.02
CA VAL A 9 -58.99 26.32 24.50
C VAL A 9 -58.41 26.44 25.92
N ILE A 10 -58.54 25.40 26.76
CA ILE A 10 -57.97 25.41 28.13
C ILE A 10 -56.47 25.12 28.12
N ASN A 11 -55.94 24.40 27.11
CA ASN A 11 -54.51 24.20 26.97
C ASN A 11 -53.76 25.38 26.34
N LEU A 12 -54.44 26.33 25.71
CA LEU A 12 -53.81 27.52 25.14
C LEU A 12 -53.64 28.67 26.13
N VAL A 13 -54.38 28.65 27.25
CA VAL A 13 -54.30 29.72 28.28
C VAL A 13 -53.32 29.35 29.40
N VAL A 14 -53.07 28.07 29.66
CA VAL A 14 -52.06 27.61 30.64
C VAL A 14 -50.64 27.62 30.07
N GLY A 15 -50.47 27.61 28.73
CA GLY A 15 -49.17 27.69 28.06
C GLY A 15 -48.52 29.08 28.01
N PHE A 16 -49.22 30.14 28.46
CA PHE A 16 -48.69 31.51 28.32
C PHE A 16 -48.14 32.13 29.63
N CYS A 17 -48.13 31.39 30.73
CA CYS A 17 -47.60 31.87 32.03
C CYS A 17 -46.38 31.15 32.54
N LEU A 18 -45.72 30.30 31.71
CA LEU A 18 -44.38 29.83 31.97
C LEU A 18 -43.37 30.52 31.05
N ASN A 19 -43.36 31.88 31.07
CA ASN A 19 -42.12 32.59 30.82
C ASN A 19 -41.18 32.18 31.96
N SER A 20 -40.38 31.17 31.73
CA SER A 20 -39.19 30.91 32.50
C SER A 20 -38.43 32.22 32.54
N ILE A 21 -38.46 32.89 33.67
CA ILE A 21 -37.47 33.90 34.04
C ILE A 21 -36.15 33.12 33.92
N ILE A 22 -35.50 33.16 32.78
CA ILE A 22 -34.07 32.93 32.67
C ILE A 22 -33.51 34.10 33.47
N ALA A 23 -33.32 33.87 34.77
CA ALA A 23 -32.51 34.74 35.60
C ALA A 23 -31.18 34.81 34.85
N GLN A 24 -30.88 35.94 34.25
CA GLN A 24 -29.58 36.24 33.71
C GLN A 24 -28.66 36.20 34.94
N GLU A 25 -28.01 35.01 35.18
CA GLU A 25 -27.00 34.93 36.23
C GLU A 25 -25.99 36.02 35.93
N GLY A 26 -25.88 37.00 36.80
CA GLY A 26 -24.89 38.06 36.68
C GLY A 26 -23.49 37.46 36.54
N PRO A 27 -22.53 38.18 36.00
CA PRO A 27 -21.20 37.65 35.79
C PRO A 27 -20.65 37.07 37.10
N LYS A 28 -20.42 35.76 37.14
CA LYS A 28 -19.84 35.12 38.33
C LYS A 28 -18.47 35.75 38.61
N ILE A 29 -18.26 36.14 39.85
CA ILE A 29 -17.04 36.81 40.32
C ILE A 29 -16.13 35.81 41.04
N ILE A 30 -14.84 36.09 41.07
CA ILE A 30 -13.87 35.31 41.85
C ILE A 30 -14.12 35.60 43.34
N GLU A 31 -14.30 34.54 44.11
CA GLU A 31 -14.55 34.56 45.54
C GLU A 31 -13.28 34.24 46.33
N ILE A 32 -13.07 34.96 47.44
CA ILE A 32 -12.01 34.63 48.40
C ILE A 32 -12.64 33.70 49.45
N LEU A 33 -12.25 32.41 49.42
CA LEU A 33 -12.71 31.45 50.44
C LEU A 33 -11.90 31.56 51.73
N GLN A 34 -10.57 31.80 51.60
CA GLN A 34 -9.65 31.80 52.73
C GLN A 34 -8.40 32.61 52.40
N ALA A 35 -7.83 33.29 53.40
CA ALA A 35 -6.49 33.87 53.36
C ALA A 35 -5.94 33.96 54.80
N GLY A 36 -4.62 33.80 54.98
CA GLY A 36 -3.94 33.96 56.25
C GLY A 36 -3.82 35.42 56.66
N GLY A 37 -3.79 36.34 55.72
CA GLY A 37 -3.74 37.78 55.89
C GLY A 37 -4.07 38.53 54.60
N SER A 38 -4.47 39.80 54.73
CA SER A 38 -4.69 40.69 53.57
C SER A 38 -4.04 42.05 53.82
N THR A 39 -3.41 42.62 52.79
CA THR A 39 -2.81 43.94 52.79
C THR A 39 -3.00 44.61 51.43
N GLN A 40 -2.73 45.91 51.36
CA GLN A 40 -2.77 46.69 50.12
C GLN A 40 -1.47 47.50 49.96
N ASP A 41 -0.91 47.51 48.77
CA ASP A 41 0.17 48.38 48.38
C ASP A 41 -0.24 49.09 47.08
N GLN A 42 -0.80 50.27 47.23
CA GLN A 42 -1.34 51.06 46.11
C GLN A 42 -0.23 51.66 45.22
N GLN A 43 0.99 51.75 45.71
CA GLN A 43 2.11 52.24 44.90
C GLN A 43 2.62 51.17 43.93
N LYS A 44 2.82 49.95 44.42
CA LYS A 44 3.36 48.84 43.61
C LYS A 44 2.27 48.05 42.88
N PHE A 45 1.09 47.90 43.51
CA PHE A 45 -0.01 47.06 42.98
C PHE A 45 -1.36 47.82 43.09
N PRO A 46 -1.54 48.89 42.30
CA PRO A 46 -2.73 49.72 42.39
C PRO A 46 -4.01 48.92 42.11
N GLY A 47 -4.97 48.96 43.05
CA GLY A 47 -6.23 48.25 42.97
C GLY A 47 -6.21 46.77 43.34
N ALA A 48 -5.08 46.23 43.81
CA ALA A 48 -4.98 44.84 44.25
C ALA A 48 -5.18 44.71 45.77
N ASN A 49 -5.88 43.67 46.19
CA ASN A 49 -5.77 43.09 47.52
C ASN A 49 -4.68 42.04 47.51
N ILE A 50 -3.65 42.20 48.32
CA ILE A 50 -2.55 41.25 48.46
C ILE A 50 -2.92 40.25 49.56
N LEU A 51 -3.26 39.04 49.17
CA LEU A 51 -3.63 37.95 50.08
C LEU A 51 -2.38 37.09 50.31
N VAL A 52 -2.10 36.78 51.57
CA VAL A 52 -0.90 36.05 51.95
C VAL A 52 -1.22 34.84 52.82
N LYS A 53 -0.38 33.80 52.69
CA LYS A 53 -0.34 32.67 53.61
C LYS A 53 0.16 33.13 54.96
N LYS A 54 -0.49 32.70 56.07
CA LYS A 54 0.02 32.82 57.42
C LYS A 54 -0.13 31.47 58.12
N ASP A 55 0.96 30.99 58.70
CA ASP A 55 1.05 29.67 59.30
C ASP A 55 0.64 28.55 58.30
N ASN A 56 -0.35 27.74 58.62
CA ASN A 56 -0.88 26.70 57.75
C ASN A 56 -2.07 27.17 56.89
N ILE A 57 -2.52 28.44 57.02
CA ILE A 57 -3.66 28.99 56.29
C ILE A 57 -3.18 29.56 54.97
N ARG A 58 -3.43 28.86 53.87
CA ARG A 58 -3.09 29.29 52.50
C ARG A 58 -4.22 30.17 51.92
N VAL A 59 -3.88 30.87 50.83
CA VAL A 59 -4.90 31.62 50.07
C VAL A 59 -5.70 30.64 49.21
N HIS A 60 -7.03 30.71 49.31
CA HIS A 60 -7.97 29.92 48.50
C HIS A 60 -8.90 30.87 47.76
N LEU A 61 -8.89 30.78 46.43
CA LEU A 61 -9.80 31.52 45.52
C LEU A 61 -10.69 30.53 44.78
N LEU A 62 -11.95 30.85 44.61
CA LEU A 62 -12.93 30.02 43.93
C LEU A 62 -13.58 30.80 42.77
N HIS A 63 -13.74 30.15 41.62
CA HIS A 63 -14.52 30.69 40.51
C HIS A 63 -15.17 29.57 39.69
N GLU A 64 -16.49 29.48 39.73
CA GLU A 64 -17.27 28.49 38.97
C GLU A 64 -16.72 27.05 39.11
N GLY A 65 -16.50 26.62 40.34
CA GLY A 65 -15.98 25.28 40.63
C GLY A 65 -14.47 25.09 40.41
N ALA A 66 -13.75 26.07 39.91
CA ALA A 66 -12.29 26.06 39.89
C ALA A 66 -11.75 26.63 41.21
N LEU A 67 -10.99 25.81 41.94
CA LEU A 67 -10.35 26.18 43.21
C LEU A 67 -8.85 26.37 43.00
N ILE A 68 -8.36 27.53 43.43
CA ILE A 68 -6.94 27.89 43.35
C ILE A 68 -6.39 28.08 44.78
N LYS A 69 -5.29 27.39 45.06
CA LYS A 69 -4.55 27.47 46.32
C LYS A 69 -3.16 28.02 46.07
N SER A 70 -2.69 29.01 46.83
CA SER A 70 -1.37 29.62 46.69
C SER A 70 -0.81 30.10 48.00
N ASN A 71 0.46 30.53 48.01
CA ASN A 71 1.04 31.22 49.17
C ASN A 71 0.75 32.72 49.13
N ILE A 72 0.75 33.33 47.93
CA ILE A 72 0.47 34.76 47.76
C ILE A 72 -0.45 34.91 46.55
N SER A 73 -1.47 35.78 46.65
CA SER A 73 -2.32 36.18 45.54
C SER A 73 -2.54 37.68 45.50
N TYR A 74 -2.38 38.27 44.34
CA TYR A 74 -2.72 39.67 44.04
C TYR A 74 -4.08 39.67 43.36
N PHE A 75 -5.13 39.93 44.10
CA PHE A 75 -6.51 39.89 43.64
C PHE A 75 -7.01 41.29 43.29
N TYR A 76 -7.53 41.48 42.07
CA TYR A 76 -8.06 42.73 41.52
C TYR A 76 -9.60 42.59 41.37
N PRO A 77 -10.40 42.95 42.38
CA PRO A 77 -11.85 42.72 42.37
C PRO A 77 -12.56 43.40 41.20
N LYS A 78 -12.21 44.67 40.90
CA LYS A 78 -12.81 45.42 39.79
C LYS A 78 -12.53 44.85 38.40
N LYS A 79 -11.47 44.06 38.25
CA LYS A 79 -11.09 43.42 36.99
C LYS A 79 -11.50 41.96 36.93
N ASN A 80 -12.07 41.41 38.01
CA ASN A 80 -12.32 39.97 38.17
C ASN A 80 -11.09 39.11 37.79
N PHE A 81 -9.92 39.51 38.33
CA PHE A 81 -8.63 38.97 37.92
C PHE A 81 -7.72 38.75 39.14
N PHE A 82 -6.87 37.69 39.07
CA PHE A 82 -5.81 37.54 40.05
C PHE A 82 -4.53 37.05 39.44
N LYS A 83 -3.40 37.32 40.13
CA LYS A 83 -2.10 36.66 39.94
C LYS A 83 -1.75 35.96 41.25
N ALA A 84 -1.27 34.72 41.16
CA ALA A 84 -0.87 33.97 42.34
C ALA A 84 0.49 33.31 42.15
N ASN A 85 1.23 33.16 43.24
CA ASN A 85 2.52 32.53 43.26
C ASN A 85 2.78 31.70 44.53
N GLY A 86 3.80 30.85 44.47
CA GLY A 86 4.24 30.00 45.58
C GLY A 86 3.38 28.76 45.76
N ASN A 87 3.87 27.65 45.28
CA ASN A 87 3.20 26.33 45.36
C ASN A 87 1.75 26.39 44.89
N VAL A 88 1.50 26.95 43.71
CA VAL A 88 0.16 27.09 43.16
C VAL A 88 -0.44 25.74 42.83
N ILE A 89 -1.66 25.50 43.28
CA ILE A 89 -2.48 24.33 42.93
C ILE A 89 -3.81 24.86 42.40
N PHE A 90 -4.11 24.54 41.16
CA PHE A 90 -5.40 24.76 40.50
C PHE A 90 -6.13 23.43 40.37
N THR A 91 -7.36 23.33 40.81
CA THR A 91 -8.20 22.14 40.64
C THR A 91 -9.54 22.50 40.03
N GLN A 92 -10.09 21.65 39.18
CA GLN A 92 -11.42 21.77 38.62
C GLN A 92 -12.10 20.38 38.61
N GLY A 93 -13.11 20.22 39.48
CA GLY A 93 -13.66 18.90 39.75
C GLY A 93 -12.60 17.96 40.36
N ASP A 94 -12.87 16.65 40.28
CA ASP A 94 -11.99 15.62 40.82
C ASP A 94 -10.96 15.12 39.79
N THR A 95 -11.05 15.57 38.53
CA THR A 95 -10.30 15.01 37.40
C THR A 95 -9.17 15.88 36.87
N LEU A 96 -9.12 17.17 37.22
CA LEU A 96 -8.10 18.08 36.73
C LEU A 96 -7.36 18.75 37.90
N LYS A 97 -6.04 18.54 37.97
CA LYS A 97 -5.15 19.21 38.90
C LYS A 97 -3.94 19.78 38.16
N ILE A 98 -3.65 21.07 38.35
CA ILE A 98 -2.46 21.73 37.82
C ILE A 98 -1.63 22.24 39.00
N THR A 99 -0.34 21.92 39.00
CA THR A 99 0.65 22.50 39.92
C THR A 99 1.65 23.34 39.15
N CYS A 100 2.03 24.53 39.69
CA CYS A 100 2.94 25.44 39.05
C CYS A 100 3.57 26.42 40.03
N ASP A 101 4.56 27.21 39.64
CA ASP A 101 5.12 28.26 40.46
C ASP A 101 4.25 29.51 40.41
N TYR A 102 3.66 29.82 39.24
CA TYR A 102 2.88 31.06 38.99
C TYR A 102 1.62 30.73 38.19
N ILE A 103 0.54 31.50 38.48
CA ILE A 103 -0.70 31.49 37.70
C ILE A 103 -1.31 32.90 37.61
N GLU A 104 -1.81 33.26 36.46
CA GLU A 104 -2.74 34.37 36.23
C GLU A 104 -4.09 33.80 35.81
N TYR A 105 -5.18 34.41 36.33
CA TYR A 105 -6.52 34.03 35.96
C TYR A 105 -7.42 35.24 35.76
N ASP A 106 -8.02 35.33 34.58
CA ASP A 106 -9.02 36.29 34.19
C ASP A 106 -10.40 35.63 34.29
N GLY A 107 -11.17 35.96 35.31
CA GLY A 107 -12.49 35.37 35.55
C GLY A 107 -13.54 35.81 34.51
N THR A 108 -13.38 36.98 33.88
CA THR A 108 -14.27 37.45 32.82
C THR A 108 -14.05 36.69 31.52
N LYS A 109 -12.77 36.46 31.16
CA LYS A 109 -12.39 35.67 29.98
C LYS A 109 -12.36 34.18 30.25
N LYS A 110 -12.45 33.78 31.52
CA LYS A 110 -12.26 32.38 31.99
C LYS A 110 -10.96 31.75 31.46
N LEU A 111 -9.90 32.55 31.41
CA LEU A 111 -8.58 32.18 30.90
C LEU A 111 -7.56 32.09 32.05
N ALA A 112 -6.96 30.91 32.24
CA ALA A 112 -5.82 30.71 33.11
C ALA A 112 -4.53 30.63 32.31
N ILE A 113 -3.45 31.21 32.82
CA ILE A 113 -2.09 31.04 32.32
C ILE A 113 -1.24 30.59 33.49
N ALA A 114 -0.72 29.36 33.43
CA ALA A 114 0.14 28.78 34.45
C ALA A 114 1.56 28.65 33.89
N TRP A 115 2.57 29.04 34.67
CA TRP A 115 3.96 28.89 34.24
C TRP A 115 4.92 28.57 35.40
N GLY A 116 6.10 28.13 35.05
CA GLY A 116 7.14 27.64 35.96
C GLY A 116 6.82 26.23 36.46
N LYS A 117 7.51 25.24 35.92
CA LYS A 117 7.40 23.81 36.29
C LYS A 117 5.94 23.30 36.29
N VAL A 118 5.20 23.61 35.26
CA VAL A 118 3.81 23.20 35.18
C VAL A 118 3.69 21.69 35.05
N LEU A 119 2.94 21.09 35.98
CA LEU A 119 2.49 19.71 35.92
C LEU A 119 0.95 19.69 35.94
N LEU A 120 0.35 19.19 34.87
CA LEU A 120 -1.06 18.87 34.82
C LEU A 120 -1.24 17.38 35.04
N GLU A 121 -2.01 17.02 36.06
CA GLU A 121 -2.34 15.67 36.44
C GLU A 121 -3.80 15.39 36.11
N ARG A 122 -4.05 14.33 35.38
CA ARG A 122 -5.36 13.75 35.13
C ARG A 122 -5.33 12.26 35.48
N THR A 123 -6.49 11.62 35.54
CA THR A 123 -6.63 10.20 35.86
C THR A 123 -5.90 9.30 34.85
N ASP A 124 -5.82 9.73 33.59
CA ASP A 124 -5.34 8.96 32.44
C ASP A 124 -3.95 9.43 31.93
N MET A 125 -3.42 10.58 32.40
CA MET A 125 -2.14 11.10 31.91
C MET A 125 -1.58 12.26 32.73
N ASN A 126 -0.27 12.46 32.62
CA ASN A 126 0.45 13.61 33.18
C ASN A 126 1.10 14.43 32.07
N LEU A 127 0.88 15.74 32.04
CA LEU A 127 1.55 16.68 31.14
C LEU A 127 2.55 17.55 31.92
N LYS A 128 3.79 17.58 31.50
CA LYS A 128 4.84 18.52 31.96
C LYS A 128 5.12 19.53 30.86
N THR A 129 5.11 20.82 31.19
CA THR A 129 5.47 21.93 30.29
C THR A 129 5.95 23.14 31.09
N ASP A 130 6.59 24.13 30.43
CA ASP A 130 6.94 25.39 31.08
C ASP A 130 5.70 26.29 31.26
N THR A 131 4.88 26.46 30.24
CA THR A 131 3.71 27.32 30.24
C THR A 131 2.48 26.60 29.66
N LEU A 132 1.38 26.63 30.42
CA LEU A 132 0.09 26.05 30.06
C LEU A 132 -1.00 27.13 30.05
N TYR A 133 -1.77 27.15 28.98
CA TYR A 133 -2.96 28.00 28.82
C TYR A 133 -4.22 27.15 28.96
N LEU A 134 -5.15 27.56 29.80
CA LEU A 134 -6.45 26.90 29.99
C LEU A 134 -7.57 27.89 29.64
N ASP A 135 -8.17 27.75 28.48
CA ASP A 135 -9.30 28.56 27.99
C ASP A 135 -10.58 27.77 28.25
N ARG A 136 -11.27 28.13 29.37
CA ARG A 136 -12.49 27.46 29.82
C ARG A 136 -13.71 27.82 28.97
N LEU A 137 -13.74 29.00 28.33
CA LEU A 137 -14.81 29.38 27.40
C LEU A 137 -14.76 28.55 26.11
N LYS A 138 -13.57 28.19 25.65
CA LYS A 138 -13.37 27.41 24.43
C LYS A 138 -13.11 25.93 24.70
N SER A 139 -13.30 25.51 25.96
CA SER A 139 -13.08 24.13 26.39
C SER A 139 -11.76 23.55 25.87
N LYS A 140 -10.63 24.30 26.01
CA LYS A 140 -9.33 23.84 25.55
C LYS A 140 -8.18 24.20 26.50
N ALA A 141 -7.21 23.30 26.59
CA ALA A 141 -5.91 23.54 27.18
C ALA A 141 -4.81 23.43 26.10
N TYR A 142 -3.79 24.29 26.17
CA TYR A 142 -2.71 24.22 25.17
C TYR A 142 -1.38 24.75 25.73
N TYR A 143 -0.30 24.24 25.14
CA TYR A 143 1.07 24.73 25.36
C TYR A 143 1.76 24.97 24.01
N ASN A 144 2.75 25.85 24.00
CA ASN A 144 3.56 26.21 22.83
C ASN A 144 5.06 26.36 23.16
N THR A 145 5.48 25.89 24.33
CA THR A 145 6.84 25.95 24.87
C THR A 145 7.45 24.57 25.10
N PHE A 146 7.07 23.57 24.31
CA PHE A 146 7.40 22.16 24.49
C PHE A 146 6.62 21.51 25.64
N GLY A 147 6.14 20.30 25.41
CA GLY A 147 5.44 19.49 26.41
C GLY A 147 5.82 18.04 26.33
N THR A 148 5.80 17.39 27.49
CA THR A 148 5.95 15.94 27.65
C THR A 148 4.71 15.39 28.31
N ILE A 149 4.04 14.46 27.64
CA ILE A 149 2.93 13.69 28.18
C ILE A 149 3.43 12.30 28.53
N LEU A 150 3.10 11.86 29.73
CA LEU A 150 3.42 10.53 30.22
C LEU A 150 2.11 9.83 30.58
N ASP A 151 1.93 8.68 30.03
CA ASP A 151 0.94 7.66 30.35
C ASP A 151 1.66 6.43 30.90
N GLU A 152 0.95 5.38 31.33
CA GLU A 152 1.56 4.21 31.99
C GLU A 152 2.75 3.62 31.26
N GLN A 153 2.68 3.52 29.92
CA GLN A 153 3.71 2.91 29.07
C GLN A 153 4.22 3.82 27.97
N THR A 154 3.55 4.96 27.72
CA THR A 154 3.81 5.80 26.55
C THR A 154 4.34 7.18 26.95
N LYS A 155 5.41 7.59 26.31
CA LYS A 155 5.94 8.96 26.42
C LYS A 155 5.71 9.69 25.09
N LEU A 156 4.96 10.78 25.13
CA LEU A 156 4.74 11.67 24.00
C LEU A 156 5.43 13.01 24.24
N THR A 157 6.11 13.54 23.24
CA THR A 157 6.70 14.88 23.27
C THR A 157 6.32 15.67 22.02
N SER A 158 6.15 16.99 22.14
CA SER A 158 5.96 17.88 20.99
C SER A 158 6.26 19.34 21.34
N LYS A 159 6.54 20.18 20.34
CA LYS A 159 6.73 21.63 20.56
C LYS A 159 5.46 22.32 20.97
N ARG A 160 4.31 21.94 20.41
CA ARG A 160 3.01 22.51 20.68
C ARG A 160 1.96 21.42 20.81
N GLY A 161 1.07 21.58 21.78
CA GLY A 161 -0.07 20.67 21.95
C GLY A 161 -1.33 21.41 22.34
N ILE A 162 -2.47 20.90 21.89
CA ILE A 162 -3.80 21.35 22.27
C ILE A 162 -4.64 20.15 22.68
N TYR A 163 -5.31 20.25 23.79
CA TYR A 163 -6.40 19.36 24.16
C TYR A 163 -7.75 20.07 23.98
N PHE A 164 -8.60 19.55 23.12
CA PHE A 164 -9.99 19.97 22.92
C PHE A 164 -10.87 19.10 23.80
N MET A 165 -11.34 19.66 24.92
CA MET A 165 -12.06 18.91 25.96
C MET A 165 -13.38 18.33 25.44
N ASP A 166 -14.18 19.16 24.73
CA ASP A 166 -15.48 18.75 24.21
C ASP A 166 -15.38 17.67 23.11
N LEU A 167 -14.26 17.64 22.38
CA LEU A 167 -14.00 16.67 21.31
C LEU A 167 -13.19 15.46 21.79
N LYS A 168 -12.73 15.50 23.04
CA LYS A 168 -11.80 14.53 23.62
C LYS A 168 -10.65 14.19 22.67
N LYS A 169 -10.06 15.26 22.09
CA LYS A 169 -9.05 15.19 21.05
C LYS A 169 -7.81 15.96 21.45
N TYR A 170 -6.67 15.31 21.31
CA TYR A 170 -5.37 15.96 21.33
C TYR A 170 -4.93 16.33 19.93
N ARG A 171 -4.22 17.46 19.80
CA ARG A 171 -3.49 17.84 18.59
C ARG A 171 -2.07 18.22 18.97
N PHE A 172 -1.10 17.54 18.40
CA PHE A 172 0.32 17.79 18.59
C PHE A 172 0.93 18.30 17.30
N ILE A 173 1.82 19.30 17.39
CA ILE A 173 2.38 19.97 16.23
C ILE A 173 3.87 20.22 16.46
N SER A 174 4.66 19.93 15.45
CA SER A 174 6.11 20.05 15.34
C SER A 174 6.87 19.17 16.35
N ASP A 175 7.80 18.41 15.79
CA ASP A 175 8.67 17.50 16.53
C ASP A 175 7.89 16.53 17.46
N VAL A 176 6.78 16.01 16.93
CA VAL A 176 5.99 15.01 17.66
C VAL A 176 6.77 13.71 17.70
N LYS A 177 7.00 13.18 18.91
CA LYS A 177 7.61 11.87 19.14
C LYS A 177 6.77 11.10 20.13
N ILE A 178 6.50 9.84 19.81
CA ILE A 178 5.84 8.90 20.71
C ILE A 178 6.78 7.71 20.87
N ASP A 179 7.12 7.42 22.11
CA ASP A 179 7.90 6.26 22.50
C ASP A 179 7.00 5.32 23.31
N ASN A 180 6.73 4.15 22.77
CA ASN A 180 6.00 3.05 23.38
C ASN A 180 6.86 1.78 23.26
N PRO A 181 6.79 0.81 24.18
CA PRO A 181 7.56 -0.44 24.09
C PRO A 181 7.41 -1.20 22.76
N GLU A 182 6.23 -1.14 22.14
CA GLU A 182 5.93 -1.87 20.91
C GLU A 182 6.23 -1.08 19.63
N TYR A 183 6.28 0.29 19.72
CA TYR A 183 6.50 1.13 18.54
C TYR A 183 7.04 2.52 18.89
N GLN A 184 7.67 3.15 17.93
CA GLN A 184 8.09 4.54 17.97
C GLN A 184 7.46 5.31 16.81
N ILE A 185 6.90 6.49 17.09
CA ILE A 185 6.31 7.35 16.06
C ILE A 185 7.00 8.71 16.08
N THR A 186 7.38 9.20 14.91
CA THR A 186 7.75 10.60 14.68
C THR A 186 6.82 11.22 13.67
N SER A 187 6.30 12.43 13.93
CA SER A 187 5.36 13.10 13.03
C SER A 187 5.50 14.61 13.05
N GLN A 188 5.15 15.29 11.95
CA GLN A 188 5.06 16.75 11.94
C GLN A 188 3.82 17.23 12.67
N GLN A 189 2.69 16.52 12.52
CA GLN A 189 1.45 16.79 13.22
C GLN A 189 0.65 15.51 13.41
N LEU A 190 0.05 15.37 14.59
CA LEU A 190 -0.77 14.24 14.97
C LEU A 190 -2.02 14.73 15.70
N ASP A 191 -3.18 14.26 15.29
CA ASP A 191 -4.44 14.37 16.03
C ASP A 191 -4.77 12.99 16.63
N TYR A 192 -5.04 12.92 17.94
CA TYR A 192 -5.44 11.69 18.63
C TYR A 192 -6.79 11.86 19.31
N PHE A 193 -7.72 10.96 19.03
CA PHE A 193 -9.06 10.93 19.59
C PHE A 193 -9.13 9.86 20.69
N THR A 194 -9.25 10.26 21.93
CA THR A 194 -9.18 9.36 23.09
C THR A 194 -10.38 8.42 23.25
N GLU A 195 -11.55 8.77 22.73
CA GLU A 195 -12.73 7.88 22.77
C GLU A 195 -12.73 6.78 21.74
N SER A 196 -12.05 6.99 20.62
CA SER A 196 -12.03 6.04 19.50
C SER A 196 -10.66 5.39 19.28
N ASP A 197 -9.67 5.74 20.10
CA ASP A 197 -8.27 5.27 20.01
C ASP A 197 -7.65 5.47 18.63
N LYS A 198 -8.06 6.54 17.90
CA LYS A 198 -7.60 6.82 16.54
C LYS A 198 -6.64 7.98 16.47
N ALA A 199 -5.49 7.72 15.87
CA ALA A 199 -4.50 8.72 15.49
C ALA A 199 -4.64 9.09 14.01
N PHE A 200 -4.48 10.38 13.68
CA PHE A 200 -4.40 10.88 12.30
C PHE A 200 -3.09 11.64 12.14
N PHE A 201 -2.34 11.27 11.10
CA PHE A 201 -1.04 11.84 10.80
C PHE A 201 -1.13 12.85 9.66
N TYR A 202 -0.41 13.96 9.79
CA TYR A 202 -0.35 15.03 8.80
C TYR A 202 1.10 15.52 8.64
N GLY A 203 1.60 15.45 7.41
CA GLY A 203 3.00 15.70 7.10
C GLY A 203 3.86 14.46 7.36
N LYS A 204 5.18 14.62 7.22
CA LYS A 204 6.15 13.52 7.32
C LYS A 204 5.98 12.77 8.63
N THR A 205 5.69 11.50 8.53
CA THR A 205 5.46 10.58 9.65
C THR A 205 6.22 9.29 9.42
N SER A 206 6.93 8.82 10.44
CA SER A 206 7.57 7.50 10.48
C SER A 206 7.05 6.74 11.69
N ILE A 207 6.70 5.49 11.50
CA ILE A 207 6.28 4.54 12.53
C ILE A 207 7.24 3.37 12.47
N LYS A 208 7.93 3.09 13.57
CA LYS A 208 8.87 1.98 13.70
C LYS A 208 8.31 0.96 14.67
N GLY A 209 8.04 -0.23 14.20
CA GLY A 209 7.70 -1.41 15.01
C GLY A 209 8.88 -2.36 15.10
N GLU A 210 8.67 -3.53 15.70
CA GLU A 210 9.71 -4.55 15.84
C GLU A 210 10.08 -5.17 14.47
N GLU A 211 9.07 -5.46 13.65
CA GLU A 211 9.26 -6.16 12.36
C GLU A 211 9.01 -5.26 11.14
N TYR A 212 8.60 -4.01 11.34
CA TYR A 212 8.21 -3.13 10.22
C TYR A 212 8.55 -1.67 10.49
N ASP A 213 8.86 -0.95 9.41
CA ASP A 213 8.95 0.51 9.38
C ASP A 213 7.93 1.05 8.38
N ILE A 214 7.16 2.07 8.78
CA ILE A 214 6.17 2.71 7.90
C ILE A 214 6.53 4.18 7.76
N TYR A 215 6.50 4.68 6.54
CA TYR A 215 6.56 6.10 6.23
C TYR A 215 5.28 6.53 5.50
N CYS A 216 4.78 7.72 5.84
CA CYS A 216 3.71 8.37 5.09
C CYS A 216 3.71 9.89 5.33
N GLU A 217 3.00 10.64 4.47
CA GLU A 217 2.76 12.07 4.70
C GLU A 217 1.30 12.35 5.08
N LYS A 218 0.44 11.34 5.05
CA LYS A 218 -0.94 11.40 5.49
C LYS A 218 -1.38 9.99 5.88
N GLY A 219 -2.02 9.83 7.03
CA GLY A 219 -2.42 8.51 7.48
C GLY A 219 -3.35 8.54 8.66
N SER A 220 -3.88 7.38 8.99
CA SER A 220 -4.61 7.11 10.22
C SER A 220 -4.25 5.75 10.78
N TYR A 221 -4.27 5.63 12.08
CA TYR A 221 -4.01 4.38 12.78
C TYR A 221 -4.96 4.25 13.96
N ASP A 222 -5.60 3.11 14.08
CA ASP A 222 -6.41 2.71 15.21
C ASP A 222 -5.52 1.90 16.16
N THR A 223 -5.18 2.48 17.31
CA THR A 223 -4.21 1.89 18.24
C THR A 223 -4.77 0.68 18.97
N LYS A 224 -6.10 0.59 19.13
CA LYS A 224 -6.78 -0.53 19.77
C LYS A 224 -6.95 -1.71 18.81
N LEU A 225 -7.36 -1.45 17.57
CA LEU A 225 -7.58 -2.48 16.57
C LEU A 225 -6.32 -2.78 15.74
N GLN A 226 -5.21 -2.11 16.03
CA GLN A 226 -3.92 -2.25 15.36
C GLN A 226 -4.03 -2.26 13.83
N LYS A 227 -4.81 -1.32 13.27
CA LYS A 227 -5.00 -1.18 11.83
C LYS A 227 -4.84 0.26 11.38
N GLY A 228 -4.30 0.45 10.18
CA GLY A 228 -4.00 1.76 9.65
C GLY A 228 -4.21 1.89 8.16
N SER A 229 -4.34 3.14 7.72
CA SER A 229 -4.33 3.54 6.31
C SER A 229 -3.31 4.65 6.13
N PHE A 230 -2.39 4.47 5.17
CA PHE A 230 -1.27 5.37 4.92
C PHE A 230 -1.31 5.82 3.48
N GLN A 231 -1.17 7.12 3.25
CA GLN A 231 -1.31 7.75 1.94
C GLN A 231 -0.20 8.78 1.73
N LYS A 232 -0.06 9.20 0.49
CA LYS A 232 0.90 10.22 0.07
C LYS A 232 2.34 9.83 0.40
N ASN A 233 3.03 9.29 -0.58
CA ASN A 233 4.37 8.73 -0.47
C ASN A 233 4.47 7.60 0.58
N ALA A 234 3.41 6.79 0.70
CA ALA A 234 3.37 5.71 1.67
C ALA A 234 4.34 4.59 1.30
N ILE A 235 5.12 4.16 2.28
CA ILE A 235 6.09 3.07 2.15
C ILE A 235 6.00 2.22 3.41
N ILE A 236 6.01 0.90 3.23
CA ILE A 236 6.15 -0.08 4.31
C ILE A 236 7.41 -0.90 4.02
N PHE A 237 8.33 -0.92 4.96
CA PHE A 237 9.45 -1.85 4.98
C PHE A 237 9.08 -3.01 5.91
N TYR A 238 9.13 -4.22 5.38
CA TYR A 238 8.81 -5.44 6.11
C TYR A 238 9.72 -6.59 5.65
N ASN A 239 10.51 -7.16 6.55
CA ASN A 239 11.57 -8.10 6.20
C ASN A 239 12.48 -7.48 5.12
N ASN A 240 12.74 -8.22 4.03
CA ASN A 240 13.54 -7.73 2.90
C ASN A 240 12.68 -7.11 1.79
N LYS A 241 11.46 -6.65 2.12
CA LYS A 241 10.52 -6.09 1.13
C LYS A 241 10.25 -4.63 1.42
N GLU A 242 10.22 -3.86 0.34
CA GLU A 242 9.75 -2.48 0.33
C GLU A 242 8.44 -2.42 -0.46
N ILE A 243 7.36 -1.98 0.19
CA ILE A 243 6.01 -1.92 -0.39
C ILE A 243 5.63 -0.44 -0.53
N ARG A 244 5.36 0.00 -1.74
CA ARG A 244 4.89 1.36 -2.07
C ARG A 244 3.50 1.33 -2.70
N GLY A 245 2.76 2.42 -2.55
CA GLY A 245 1.46 2.65 -3.18
C GLY A 245 0.90 4.01 -2.84
N ASP A 246 -0.11 4.47 -3.59
CA ASP A 246 -0.78 5.75 -3.27
C ASP A 246 -1.58 5.63 -1.97
N SER A 247 -2.10 4.45 -1.67
CA SER A 247 -2.71 4.10 -0.40
C SER A 247 -2.31 2.70 0.02
N LEU A 248 -1.82 2.58 1.24
CA LEU A 248 -1.50 1.32 1.89
C LEU A 248 -2.42 1.14 3.09
N TYR A 249 -3.01 -0.04 3.23
CA TYR A 249 -3.80 -0.46 4.37
C TYR A 249 -3.09 -1.62 5.07
N PHE A 250 -3.17 -1.63 6.39
CA PHE A 250 -2.55 -2.65 7.23
C PHE A 250 -3.47 -3.02 8.38
N GLU A 251 -3.58 -4.30 8.70
CA GLU A 251 -4.35 -4.85 9.81
C GLU A 251 -3.56 -5.97 10.48
N ASN A 252 -3.01 -5.69 11.68
CA ASN A 252 -2.07 -6.58 12.34
C ASN A 252 -2.72 -7.90 12.80
N GLU A 253 -3.90 -7.84 13.43
CA GLU A 253 -4.59 -9.03 13.93
C GLU A 253 -4.91 -10.08 12.85
N ARG A 254 -5.10 -9.63 11.61
CA ARG A 254 -5.39 -10.51 10.46
C ARG A 254 -4.17 -10.86 9.64
N ASP A 255 -2.99 -10.35 10.00
CA ASP A 255 -1.80 -10.47 9.15
C ASP A 255 -2.08 -10.06 7.69
N TYR A 256 -2.86 -9.00 7.51
CA TYR A 256 -3.37 -8.55 6.21
C TYR A 256 -2.88 -7.15 5.87
N ALA A 257 -2.47 -6.97 4.62
CA ALA A 257 -2.23 -5.65 4.06
C ALA A 257 -2.83 -5.56 2.65
N ALA A 258 -3.23 -4.35 2.26
CA ALA A 258 -3.68 -4.05 0.91
C ALA A 258 -3.01 -2.77 0.41
N ALA A 259 -2.77 -2.72 -0.88
CA ALA A 259 -2.22 -1.56 -1.56
C ALA A 259 -3.09 -1.18 -2.76
N THR A 260 -3.25 0.11 -3.00
CA THR A 260 -4.08 0.63 -4.08
C THR A 260 -3.32 1.70 -4.83
N ASN A 261 -3.37 1.63 -6.15
CA ASN A 261 -2.74 2.48 -7.15
C ASN A 261 -1.21 2.55 -7.05
N ASN A 262 -0.54 2.52 -8.18
CA ASN A 262 0.91 2.69 -8.31
C ASN A 262 1.70 1.79 -7.34
N ILE A 263 1.28 0.54 -7.22
CA ILE A 263 1.91 -0.43 -6.32
C ILE A 263 3.26 -0.84 -6.88
N SER A 264 4.26 -0.87 -5.99
CA SER A 264 5.55 -1.49 -6.25
C SER A 264 5.98 -2.27 -5.01
N ILE A 265 6.17 -3.57 -5.16
CA ILE A 265 6.71 -4.46 -4.13
C ILE A 265 8.10 -4.86 -4.58
N ILE A 266 9.12 -4.39 -3.90
CA ILE A 266 10.52 -4.67 -4.18
C ILE A 266 11.00 -5.71 -3.18
N ASP A 267 11.47 -6.85 -3.67
CA ASP A 267 12.15 -7.86 -2.88
C ASP A 267 13.66 -7.74 -3.11
N THR A 268 14.37 -7.23 -2.11
CA THR A 268 15.81 -6.96 -2.21
C THR A 268 16.64 -8.25 -2.18
N LEU A 269 16.13 -9.31 -1.57
CA LEU A 269 16.81 -10.61 -1.50
C LEU A 269 16.80 -11.31 -2.86
N ASN A 270 15.62 -11.37 -3.51
CA ASN A 270 15.44 -12.04 -4.78
C ASN A 270 15.66 -11.13 -5.99
N LYS A 271 16.03 -9.86 -5.78
CA LYS A 271 16.20 -8.88 -6.86
C LYS A 271 14.98 -8.85 -7.79
N SER A 272 13.78 -8.89 -7.23
CA SER A 272 12.53 -8.89 -7.97
C SER A 272 11.62 -7.73 -7.61
N VAL A 273 10.82 -7.28 -8.57
CA VAL A 273 9.83 -6.21 -8.40
C VAL A 273 8.50 -6.69 -8.92
N ILE A 274 7.42 -6.45 -8.17
CA ILE A 274 6.06 -6.68 -8.65
C ILE A 274 5.30 -5.35 -8.62
N ASN A 275 4.80 -4.95 -9.77
CA ASN A 275 4.01 -3.72 -9.95
C ASN A 275 2.55 -4.04 -10.24
N GLY A 276 1.65 -3.09 -9.96
CA GLY A 276 0.23 -3.18 -10.26
C GLY A 276 -0.55 -1.98 -9.74
N HIS A 277 -1.89 -2.06 -9.76
CA HIS A 277 -2.73 -0.99 -9.21
C HIS A 277 -3.67 -1.46 -8.09
N TYR A 278 -3.78 -2.77 -7.84
CA TYR A 278 -4.41 -3.33 -6.66
C TYR A 278 -3.63 -4.56 -6.20
N GLY A 279 -3.39 -4.64 -4.89
CA GLY A 279 -2.69 -5.78 -4.29
C GLY A 279 -3.16 -6.07 -2.87
N GLU A 280 -3.11 -7.34 -2.51
CA GLU A 280 -3.37 -7.86 -1.18
C GLU A 280 -2.21 -8.74 -0.74
N ILE A 281 -1.82 -8.65 0.51
CA ILE A 281 -0.73 -9.40 1.12
C ILE A 281 -1.26 -10.10 2.37
N PHE A 282 -1.00 -11.39 2.47
CA PHE A 282 -1.38 -12.25 3.58
C PHE A 282 -0.09 -12.78 4.25
N LYS A 283 0.30 -12.18 5.36
CA LYS A 283 1.56 -12.46 6.06
C LYS A 283 1.65 -13.93 6.50
N THR A 284 0.60 -14.44 7.17
CA THR A 284 0.53 -15.85 7.68
C THR A 284 0.72 -16.90 6.59
N ARG A 285 0.41 -16.56 5.32
CA ARG A 285 0.50 -17.46 4.18
C ARG A 285 1.69 -17.16 3.28
N ASP A 286 2.53 -16.21 3.63
CA ASP A 286 3.59 -15.69 2.74
C ASP A 286 3.07 -15.51 1.31
N SER A 287 1.91 -14.88 1.14
CA SER A 287 1.28 -14.76 -0.15
C SER A 287 0.87 -13.32 -0.47
N ALA A 288 1.01 -12.96 -1.75
CA ALA A 288 0.57 -11.69 -2.29
C ALA A 288 -0.22 -11.93 -3.59
N ILE A 289 -1.31 -11.19 -3.77
CA ILE A 289 -2.13 -11.18 -4.99
C ILE A 289 -2.06 -9.77 -5.56
N ILE A 290 -1.63 -9.62 -6.81
CA ILE A 290 -1.55 -8.34 -7.49
C ILE A 290 -2.35 -8.41 -8.78
N THR A 291 -3.14 -7.37 -9.04
CA THR A 291 -4.01 -7.24 -10.23
C THR A 291 -3.94 -5.81 -10.78
N GLN A 292 -4.63 -5.59 -11.89
CA GLN A 292 -4.73 -4.28 -12.54
C GLN A 292 -3.37 -3.79 -13.03
N LYS A 293 -2.98 -4.19 -14.22
CA LYS A 293 -1.66 -4.01 -14.82
C LYS A 293 -0.55 -4.71 -14.02
N ALA A 294 -0.84 -5.89 -13.50
CA ALA A 294 0.13 -6.62 -12.73
C ALA A 294 1.33 -7.04 -13.61
N MET A 295 2.53 -6.75 -13.15
CA MET A 295 3.78 -7.10 -13.83
C MET A 295 4.84 -7.47 -12.81
N ALA A 296 5.41 -8.65 -12.96
CA ALA A 296 6.58 -9.08 -12.22
C ALA A 296 7.84 -8.88 -13.07
N ILE A 297 8.90 -8.42 -12.44
CA ILE A 297 10.20 -8.19 -13.04
C ILE A 297 11.22 -8.96 -12.21
N ASN A 298 11.87 -9.93 -12.82
CA ASN A 298 13.04 -10.57 -12.23
C ASN A 298 14.29 -9.91 -12.81
N ILE A 299 15.03 -9.21 -11.95
CA ILE A 299 16.18 -8.39 -12.35
C ILE A 299 17.37 -9.32 -12.52
N VAL A 300 17.81 -9.44 -13.77
CA VAL A 300 19.01 -10.18 -14.18
C VAL A 300 19.95 -9.18 -14.85
N ASP A 301 21.14 -9.01 -14.32
CA ASP A 301 22.18 -8.00 -14.66
C ASP A 301 21.93 -7.11 -15.89
N GLN A 302 21.90 -7.66 -17.10
CA GLN A 302 21.70 -6.90 -18.33
C GLN A 302 20.43 -7.28 -19.11
N ASP A 303 19.65 -8.26 -18.65
CA ASP A 303 18.51 -8.80 -19.38
C ASP A 303 17.39 -9.31 -18.46
N SER A 304 16.60 -8.40 -17.96
CA SER A 304 15.51 -8.68 -17.03
C SER A 304 14.35 -9.44 -17.70
N LEU A 305 13.79 -10.38 -16.95
CA LEU A 305 12.58 -11.12 -17.33
C LEU A 305 11.34 -10.36 -16.84
N PHE A 306 10.48 -9.96 -17.76
CA PHE A 306 9.21 -9.32 -17.50
C PHE A 306 8.05 -10.30 -17.71
N ILE A 307 7.18 -10.44 -16.72
CA ILE A 307 6.01 -11.31 -16.77
C ILE A 307 4.77 -10.49 -16.42
N HIS A 308 3.85 -10.36 -17.37
CA HIS A 308 2.54 -9.76 -17.15
C HIS A 308 1.46 -10.83 -17.08
N ALA A 309 0.40 -10.57 -16.29
CA ALA A 309 -0.84 -11.36 -16.27
C ALA A 309 -1.99 -10.49 -15.72
N ASP A 310 -3.24 -10.87 -15.98
CA ASP A 310 -4.39 -10.23 -15.34
C ASP A 310 -4.32 -10.34 -13.80
N THR A 311 -3.79 -11.47 -13.31
CA THR A 311 -3.57 -11.73 -11.88
C THR A 311 -2.21 -12.39 -11.67
N LEU A 312 -1.39 -11.80 -10.82
CA LEU A 312 -0.15 -12.38 -10.31
C LEU A 312 -0.35 -12.81 -8.85
N ILE A 313 0.09 -14.00 -8.52
CA ILE A 313 0.06 -14.56 -7.16
C ILE A 313 1.47 -15.05 -6.80
N ALA A 314 2.08 -14.42 -5.81
CA ALA A 314 3.32 -14.87 -5.22
C ALA A 314 3.01 -15.65 -3.94
N THR A 315 3.63 -16.83 -3.74
CA THR A 315 3.44 -17.66 -2.55
C THR A 315 4.75 -18.26 -2.07
N GLY A 316 4.88 -18.41 -0.77
CA GLY A 316 6.03 -19.00 -0.11
C GLY A 316 7.10 -17.98 0.30
N PRO A 317 7.99 -18.38 1.22
CA PRO A 317 9.08 -17.54 1.67
C PRO A 317 10.05 -17.20 0.54
N SER A 318 10.88 -16.18 0.72
CA SER A 318 11.76 -15.66 -0.32
C SER A 318 12.64 -16.73 -0.97
N GLU A 319 13.12 -17.72 -0.19
CA GLU A 319 14.00 -18.78 -0.68
C GLU A 319 13.25 -19.89 -1.47
N LYS A 320 11.93 -19.95 -1.37
CA LYS A 320 11.10 -21.00 -2.01
C LYS A 320 9.87 -20.41 -2.68
N ARG A 321 9.99 -19.18 -3.18
CA ARG A 321 8.86 -18.47 -3.78
C ARG A 321 8.42 -19.12 -5.10
N ILE A 322 7.09 -19.18 -5.26
CA ILE A 322 6.44 -19.55 -6.51
C ILE A 322 5.60 -18.35 -6.96
N LEU A 323 5.94 -17.80 -8.12
CA LEU A 323 5.13 -16.82 -8.81
C LEU A 323 4.18 -17.53 -9.79
N ARG A 324 2.90 -17.19 -9.73
CA ARG A 324 1.87 -17.69 -10.66
C ARG A 324 1.20 -16.53 -11.35
N GLY A 325 1.13 -16.59 -12.68
CA GLY A 325 0.34 -15.70 -13.51
C GLY A 325 -0.90 -16.43 -14.05
N TYR A 326 -2.04 -15.76 -14.04
CA TYR A 326 -3.29 -16.28 -14.56
C TYR A 326 -3.95 -15.27 -15.48
N TYR A 327 -4.42 -15.76 -16.62
CA TYR A 327 -5.09 -15.04 -17.69
C TYR A 327 -4.20 -14.01 -18.40
N ASP A 328 -4.20 -14.07 -19.73
CA ASP A 328 -3.42 -13.22 -20.63
C ASP A 328 -1.95 -13.07 -20.22
N VAL A 329 -1.32 -14.19 -19.84
CA VAL A 329 0.10 -14.18 -19.44
C VAL A 329 0.97 -13.88 -20.66
N ARG A 330 1.84 -12.89 -20.53
CA ARG A 330 2.84 -12.50 -21.52
C ARG A 330 4.21 -12.35 -20.89
N ILE A 331 5.21 -12.82 -21.61
CA ILE A 331 6.61 -12.81 -21.20
C ILE A 331 7.41 -11.97 -22.18
N PHE A 332 8.33 -11.19 -21.66
CA PHE A 332 9.32 -10.46 -22.44
C PHE A 332 10.70 -10.55 -21.80
N LYS A 333 11.69 -10.97 -22.58
CA LYS A 333 13.12 -10.94 -22.33
C LYS A 333 13.79 -10.64 -23.68
N SER A 334 15.03 -10.17 -23.75
CA SER A 334 15.65 -9.70 -25.01
C SER A 334 15.63 -10.75 -26.13
N ASP A 335 15.84 -12.01 -25.80
CA ASP A 335 15.92 -13.15 -26.72
C ASP A 335 14.68 -14.06 -26.70
N LEU A 336 13.81 -13.92 -25.68
CA LEU A 336 12.65 -14.79 -25.46
C LEU A 336 11.37 -13.98 -25.29
N ARG A 337 10.31 -14.37 -25.99
CA ARG A 337 8.94 -13.87 -25.82
C ARG A 337 8.02 -15.05 -25.55
N GLY A 338 6.91 -14.80 -24.86
CA GLY A 338 5.96 -15.88 -24.59
C GLY A 338 4.55 -15.40 -24.34
N LYS A 339 3.57 -16.27 -24.60
CA LYS A 339 2.17 -16.07 -24.27
C LYS A 339 1.51 -17.37 -23.84
N SER A 340 0.68 -17.32 -22.80
CA SER A 340 -0.10 -18.47 -22.30
C SER A 340 -1.30 -18.03 -21.47
N ASP A 341 -2.18 -18.97 -21.13
CA ASP A 341 -3.30 -18.70 -20.20
C ASP A 341 -2.79 -18.62 -18.75
N SER A 342 -1.78 -19.42 -18.38
CA SER A 342 -1.16 -19.40 -17.06
C SER A 342 0.33 -19.70 -17.10
N LEU A 343 1.02 -19.17 -16.09
CA LEU A 343 2.46 -19.38 -15.90
C LEU A 343 2.71 -19.70 -14.41
N HIS A 344 3.61 -20.67 -14.17
CA HIS A 344 4.14 -20.93 -12.83
C HIS A 344 5.66 -20.87 -12.90
N LEU A 345 6.25 -19.90 -12.21
CA LEU A 345 7.69 -19.76 -12.01
C LEU A 345 8.06 -20.19 -10.60
N ASN A 346 8.88 -21.22 -10.49
CA ASN A 346 9.52 -21.57 -9.24
C ASN A 346 10.88 -20.88 -9.19
N GLU A 347 11.00 -19.83 -8.39
CA GLU A 347 12.22 -19.00 -8.32
C GLU A 347 13.44 -19.76 -7.79
N SER A 348 13.26 -20.78 -6.94
CA SER A 348 14.39 -21.55 -6.39
C SER A 348 14.99 -22.57 -7.37
N SER A 349 14.21 -23.06 -8.31
CA SER A 349 14.67 -24.05 -9.32
C SER A 349 14.80 -23.47 -10.72
N GLY A 350 14.42 -22.22 -10.95
CA GLY A 350 14.40 -21.62 -12.28
C GLY A 350 13.38 -22.24 -13.25
N LEU A 351 12.46 -23.07 -12.76
CA LEU A 351 11.49 -23.78 -13.61
C LEU A 351 10.27 -22.89 -13.90
N ILE A 352 10.06 -22.58 -15.16
CA ILE A 352 8.88 -21.93 -15.70
C ILE A 352 7.98 -22.97 -16.37
N LYS A 353 6.71 -22.99 -16.02
CA LYS A 353 5.67 -23.82 -16.67
C LYS A 353 4.64 -22.90 -17.30
N MET A 354 4.45 -23.01 -18.61
CA MET A 354 3.41 -22.30 -19.36
C MET A 354 2.30 -23.29 -19.73
N LEU A 355 1.09 -23.00 -19.32
CA LEU A 355 -0.02 -23.95 -19.37
C LEU A 355 -1.29 -23.28 -19.89
N LYS A 356 -2.19 -24.09 -20.47
CA LYS A 356 -3.59 -23.67 -20.67
C LYS A 356 -4.38 -23.81 -19.37
N ILE A 357 -5.27 -22.88 -19.13
CA ILE A 357 -6.33 -23.04 -18.13
C ILE A 357 -7.42 -23.93 -18.73
N PRO A 358 -7.83 -25.02 -18.07
CA PRO A 358 -8.89 -25.86 -18.57
C PRO A 358 -10.17 -25.07 -18.87
N LEU A 359 -10.76 -25.29 -20.02
CA LEU A 359 -12.07 -24.73 -20.36
C LEU A 359 -13.15 -25.35 -19.48
N SER A 360 -14.11 -24.54 -19.06
CA SER A 360 -15.34 -25.04 -18.48
C SER A 360 -16.09 -25.93 -19.48
N ARG A 361 -16.98 -26.80 -18.99
CA ARG A 361 -17.77 -27.70 -19.86
C ARG A 361 -18.55 -26.92 -20.93
N LYS A 362 -19.09 -25.76 -20.60
CA LYS A 362 -19.83 -24.89 -21.52
C LYS A 362 -18.92 -24.27 -22.58
N GLU A 363 -17.76 -23.73 -22.19
CA GLU A 363 -16.81 -23.14 -23.13
C GLU A 363 -16.23 -24.19 -24.07
N ASN A 364 -15.95 -25.40 -23.58
CA ASN A 364 -15.43 -26.49 -24.40
C ASN A 364 -16.39 -26.93 -25.51
N GLN A 365 -17.69 -26.72 -25.33
CA GLN A 365 -18.74 -26.97 -26.35
C GLN A 365 -18.83 -25.86 -27.39
N ILE A 366 -18.54 -24.61 -26.99
CA ILE A 366 -18.69 -23.41 -27.84
C ILE A 366 -17.43 -23.16 -28.68
N PHE A 367 -16.25 -23.39 -28.13
CA PHE A 367 -14.98 -23.10 -28.79
C PHE A 367 -14.68 -24.10 -29.92
N THR A 368 -14.36 -23.56 -31.09
CA THR A 368 -13.83 -24.34 -32.21
C THR A 368 -12.44 -24.90 -31.87
N GLU A 369 -12.00 -25.91 -32.59
CA GLU A 369 -10.64 -26.46 -32.42
C GLU A 369 -9.56 -25.41 -32.70
N SER A 370 -9.76 -24.53 -33.67
CA SER A 370 -8.84 -23.40 -33.93
C SER A 370 -8.74 -22.48 -32.72
N GLN A 371 -9.86 -22.10 -32.09
CA GLN A 371 -9.87 -21.27 -30.88
C GLN A 371 -9.21 -21.97 -29.69
N LYS A 372 -9.38 -23.29 -29.56
CA LYS A 372 -8.70 -24.10 -28.54
C LYS A 372 -7.18 -24.13 -28.77
N ASN A 373 -6.74 -24.24 -30.03
CA ASN A 373 -5.34 -24.25 -30.41
C ASN A 373 -4.69 -22.87 -30.26
N ALA A 374 -5.41 -21.79 -30.51
CA ALA A 374 -4.95 -20.41 -30.25
C ALA A 374 -4.61 -20.15 -28.77
N ARG A 375 -5.16 -20.92 -27.84
CA ARG A 375 -4.84 -20.88 -26.41
C ARG A 375 -3.62 -21.71 -25.99
N ASN A 376 -3.01 -22.45 -26.93
CA ASN A 376 -1.79 -23.17 -26.63
C ASN A 376 -0.69 -22.19 -26.20
N PRO A 377 0.10 -22.52 -25.18
CA PRO A 377 1.31 -21.78 -24.89
C PRO A 377 2.18 -21.63 -26.14
N VAL A 378 2.74 -20.45 -26.31
CA VAL A 378 3.66 -20.14 -27.41
C VAL A 378 4.88 -19.38 -26.88
N LEU A 379 6.02 -19.73 -27.43
CA LEU A 379 7.30 -19.03 -27.26
C LEU A 379 7.77 -18.53 -28.61
N TRP A 380 8.46 -17.41 -28.63
CA TRP A 380 9.23 -16.90 -29.75
C TRP A 380 10.68 -16.77 -29.29
N PHE A 381 11.55 -17.53 -29.91
CA PHE A 381 12.99 -17.52 -29.68
C PHE A 381 13.69 -17.27 -31.01
N GLY A 382 14.51 -16.21 -31.11
CA GLY A 382 15.03 -15.77 -32.38
C GLY A 382 13.91 -15.49 -33.40
N LYS A 383 13.95 -16.15 -34.58
CA LYS A 383 12.93 -16.08 -35.64
C LYS A 383 11.87 -17.17 -35.50
N SER A 384 12.11 -18.17 -34.66
CA SER A 384 11.25 -19.34 -34.52
C SER A 384 10.12 -19.14 -33.56
N GLN A 385 8.92 -19.59 -33.94
CA GLN A 385 7.76 -19.73 -33.06
C GLN A 385 7.68 -21.20 -32.61
N MET A 386 7.61 -21.41 -31.29
CA MET A 386 7.49 -22.75 -30.70
C MET A 386 6.19 -22.81 -29.89
N SER A 387 5.41 -23.89 -30.05
CA SER A 387 4.12 -24.00 -29.32
C SER A 387 3.76 -25.45 -29.04
N GLY A 388 2.85 -25.67 -28.09
CA GLY A 388 2.32 -26.98 -27.74
C GLY A 388 1.31 -26.94 -26.62
N ASN A 389 0.87 -28.08 -26.10
CA ASN A 389 -0.13 -28.13 -25.03
C ASN A 389 0.44 -27.65 -23.69
N LYS A 390 1.73 -27.88 -23.44
CA LYS A 390 2.47 -27.45 -22.25
C LYS A 390 3.90 -27.12 -22.63
N ILE A 391 4.43 -26.03 -22.07
CA ILE A 391 5.83 -25.64 -22.26
C ILE A 391 6.49 -25.52 -20.89
N PHE A 392 7.68 -26.08 -20.77
CA PHE A 392 8.54 -26.03 -19.61
C PHE A 392 9.88 -25.44 -20.02
N LEU A 393 10.33 -24.43 -19.28
CA LEU A 393 11.65 -23.83 -19.42
C LEU A 393 12.39 -24.01 -18.10
N THR A 394 13.67 -24.34 -18.15
CA THR A 394 14.51 -24.36 -16.96
C THR A 394 15.69 -23.42 -17.17
N SER A 395 15.99 -22.63 -16.14
CA SER A 395 17.16 -21.75 -16.14
C SER A 395 18.20 -22.25 -15.13
N ASN A 396 19.45 -22.11 -15.45
CA ASN A 396 20.54 -22.38 -14.54
C ASN A 396 20.59 -21.31 -13.46
N MET A 397 20.46 -21.70 -12.19
CA MET A 397 20.36 -20.78 -11.06
C MET A 397 21.64 -20.00 -10.76
N LYS A 398 22.79 -20.42 -11.29
CA LYS A 398 24.08 -19.75 -11.06
C LYS A 398 24.29 -18.57 -12.00
N ASN A 399 23.98 -18.75 -13.29
CA ASN A 399 24.18 -17.74 -14.33
C ASN A 399 22.86 -17.16 -14.89
N GLN A 400 21.70 -17.70 -14.46
CA GLN A 400 20.34 -17.31 -14.86
C GLN A 400 20.06 -17.40 -16.38
N LYS A 401 20.89 -18.13 -17.11
CA LYS A 401 20.69 -18.43 -18.52
C LYS A 401 19.74 -19.62 -18.68
N LEU A 402 19.08 -19.74 -19.83
CA LEU A 402 18.27 -20.89 -20.15
C LEU A 402 19.16 -22.14 -20.25
N ASP A 403 18.66 -23.26 -19.78
CA ASP A 403 19.32 -24.58 -19.72
C ASP A 403 18.54 -25.59 -20.56
N SER A 404 17.22 -25.65 -20.43
CA SER A 404 16.43 -26.60 -21.22
C SER A 404 15.03 -26.07 -21.55
N LEU A 405 14.49 -26.57 -22.65
CA LEU A 405 13.12 -26.36 -23.13
C LEU A 405 12.46 -27.73 -23.32
N LYS A 406 11.23 -27.87 -22.82
CA LYS A 406 10.41 -29.05 -23.09
C LYS A 406 9.01 -28.65 -23.51
N ILE A 407 8.54 -29.15 -24.67
CA ILE A 407 7.19 -28.92 -25.16
C ILE A 407 6.46 -30.26 -25.26
N ILE A 408 5.35 -30.38 -24.55
CA ILE A 408 4.61 -31.63 -24.44
C ILE A 408 3.25 -31.52 -25.13
N GLY A 409 3.01 -32.43 -26.04
CA GLY A 409 1.74 -32.61 -26.75
C GLY A 409 1.52 -31.57 -27.85
N ASN A 410 1.38 -32.04 -29.09
CA ASN A 410 1.20 -31.20 -30.26
C ASN A 410 2.27 -30.09 -30.35
N SER A 411 3.56 -30.53 -30.26
CA SER A 411 4.70 -29.62 -30.30
C SER A 411 4.96 -29.13 -31.71
N TRP A 412 5.27 -27.86 -31.87
CA TRP A 412 5.52 -27.18 -33.12
C TRP A 412 6.75 -26.31 -33.06
N ILE A 413 7.52 -26.28 -34.14
CA ILE A 413 8.46 -25.21 -34.49
C ILE A 413 8.01 -24.68 -35.83
N ILE A 414 7.84 -23.36 -35.93
CA ILE A 414 7.48 -22.67 -37.16
C ILE A 414 8.42 -21.48 -37.33
N GLU A 415 9.02 -21.37 -38.51
CA GLU A 415 9.85 -20.23 -38.88
C GLU A 415 9.41 -19.72 -40.26
N LYS A 416 9.22 -18.42 -40.40
CA LYS A 416 8.95 -17.83 -41.71
C LYS A 416 10.22 -17.92 -42.55
N ASP A 417 10.10 -18.51 -43.73
CA ASP A 417 11.19 -18.54 -44.67
C ASP A 417 11.63 -17.12 -45.06
N SER A 418 12.94 -16.88 -45.13
CA SER A 418 13.48 -15.55 -45.38
C SER A 418 13.55 -15.19 -46.86
N LEU A 419 13.53 -16.19 -47.75
CA LEU A 419 13.66 -16.02 -49.21
C LEU A 419 12.31 -16.19 -49.92
N SER A 420 11.32 -16.85 -49.28
CA SER A 420 9.97 -16.99 -49.81
C SER A 420 9.00 -16.00 -49.17
N GLU A 421 8.16 -15.33 -49.97
CA GLU A 421 7.12 -14.44 -49.43
C GLU A 421 6.08 -15.18 -48.60
N THR A 422 5.75 -16.43 -48.94
CA THR A 422 4.65 -17.21 -48.35
C THR A 422 5.09 -18.49 -47.67
N GLY A 423 6.40 -18.82 -47.75
CA GLY A 423 6.99 -20.03 -47.21
C GLY A 423 7.16 -20.05 -45.71
N PHE A 424 7.04 -21.24 -45.14
CA PHE A 424 7.29 -21.47 -43.71
C PHE A 424 8.00 -22.84 -43.54
N ASN A 425 9.11 -22.84 -42.84
CA ASN A 425 9.69 -24.04 -42.29
C ASN A 425 8.86 -24.52 -41.11
N GLN A 426 8.48 -25.77 -41.08
CA GLN A 426 7.54 -26.31 -40.12
C GLN A 426 8.01 -27.69 -39.65
N ILE A 427 8.05 -27.86 -38.33
CA ILE A 427 8.29 -29.14 -37.72
C ILE A 427 7.23 -29.37 -36.65
N LYS A 428 6.62 -30.54 -36.69
CA LYS A 428 5.56 -30.92 -35.76
C LYS A 428 5.83 -32.30 -35.18
N GLY A 429 5.55 -32.49 -33.89
CA GLY A 429 5.66 -33.78 -33.22
C GLY A 429 4.84 -33.86 -31.93
N GLY A 430 5.00 -34.96 -31.21
CA GLY A 430 4.30 -35.15 -29.92
C GLY A 430 5.07 -34.61 -28.71
N LEU A 431 6.40 -34.57 -28.81
CA LEU A 431 7.30 -34.10 -27.76
C LEU A 431 8.50 -33.40 -28.39
N LEU A 432 8.89 -32.27 -27.83
CA LEU A 432 10.10 -31.55 -28.16
C LEU A 432 10.93 -31.37 -26.89
N ASP A 433 12.19 -31.74 -26.96
CA ASP A 433 13.21 -31.49 -25.94
C ASP A 433 14.31 -30.63 -26.58
N GLY A 434 14.62 -29.48 -25.99
CA GLY A 434 15.64 -28.52 -26.42
C GLY A 434 16.70 -28.32 -25.35
N LEU A 435 17.96 -28.32 -25.74
CA LEU A 435 19.12 -28.06 -24.89
C LEU A 435 19.70 -26.69 -25.21
N PHE A 436 20.03 -25.94 -24.18
CA PHE A 436 20.71 -24.65 -24.29
C PHE A 436 22.13 -24.75 -23.73
N GLU A 437 23.07 -24.16 -24.44
CA GLU A 437 24.43 -23.90 -23.95
C GLU A 437 24.66 -22.39 -23.94
N ASP A 438 25.07 -21.84 -22.79
CA ASP A 438 25.28 -20.40 -22.58
C ASP A 438 24.07 -19.51 -22.94
N GLY A 439 22.86 -20.06 -22.96
CA GLY A 439 21.62 -19.38 -23.31
C GLY A 439 21.26 -19.43 -24.79
N GLU A 440 22.06 -20.09 -25.62
CA GLU A 440 21.78 -20.37 -27.02
C GLU A 440 21.20 -21.77 -27.16
N LEU A 441 20.18 -21.93 -27.97
CA LEU A 441 19.58 -23.22 -28.26
C LEU A 441 20.51 -23.97 -29.21
N VAL A 442 21.06 -25.09 -28.77
CA VAL A 442 22.07 -25.83 -29.55
C VAL A 442 21.57 -27.17 -30.12
N GLU A 443 20.64 -27.80 -29.43
CA GLU A 443 20.11 -29.09 -29.86
C GLU A 443 18.59 -29.14 -29.61
N ILE A 444 17.88 -29.76 -30.55
CA ILE A 444 16.44 -30.00 -30.44
C ILE A 444 16.14 -31.43 -30.89
N ASP A 445 15.54 -32.21 -29.99
CA ASP A 445 14.98 -33.52 -30.29
C ASP A 445 13.46 -33.44 -30.42
N ILE A 446 12.90 -33.91 -31.53
CA ILE A 446 11.45 -34.01 -31.73
C ILE A 446 11.06 -35.44 -31.93
N THR A 447 10.08 -35.91 -31.16
CA THR A 447 9.67 -37.33 -31.17
C THR A 447 8.14 -37.47 -31.23
N LYS A 448 7.69 -38.67 -31.59
CA LYS A 448 6.28 -39.10 -31.71
C LYS A 448 5.59 -38.49 -32.91
N ASN A 449 5.63 -39.19 -34.02
CA ASN A 449 4.98 -38.86 -35.30
C ASN A 449 5.41 -37.46 -35.78
N THR A 450 6.64 -37.34 -36.14
CA THR A 450 7.26 -36.11 -36.60
C THR A 450 6.92 -35.85 -38.06
N GLU A 451 6.45 -34.67 -38.39
CA GLU A 451 6.14 -34.18 -39.73
C GLU A 451 6.97 -32.90 -39.98
N VAL A 452 7.57 -32.79 -41.16
CA VAL A 452 8.46 -31.69 -41.56
C VAL A 452 8.02 -31.11 -42.89
N ILE A 453 8.07 -29.79 -43.03
CA ILE A 453 8.13 -29.06 -44.29
C ILE A 453 9.30 -28.08 -44.18
N TYR A 454 10.29 -28.23 -45.06
CA TYR A 454 11.48 -27.40 -45.02
C TYR A 454 11.85 -26.93 -46.44
N TYR A 455 12.11 -25.62 -46.60
CA TYR A 455 12.52 -25.00 -47.86
C TYR A 455 14.03 -25.08 -47.99
N MET A 456 14.53 -25.82 -49.00
CA MET A 456 15.95 -26.04 -49.25
C MET A 456 16.45 -25.15 -50.38
N TYR A 457 17.50 -24.41 -50.11
CA TYR A 457 18.14 -23.51 -51.08
C TYR A 457 19.55 -23.93 -51.41
N SER A 458 20.05 -23.53 -52.59
CA SER A 458 21.44 -23.71 -52.98
C SER A 458 22.36 -22.78 -52.20
N ASP A 459 23.55 -23.26 -51.82
CA ASP A 459 24.52 -22.46 -51.05
C ASP A 459 25.10 -21.29 -51.86
N GLU A 460 25.23 -21.44 -53.20
CA GLU A 460 25.91 -20.45 -54.05
C GLU A 460 24.98 -19.30 -54.50
N GLU A 461 23.76 -19.63 -54.88
CA GLU A 461 22.86 -18.67 -55.55
C GLU A 461 21.60 -18.34 -54.75
N ASN A 462 21.37 -18.97 -53.60
CA ASN A 462 20.11 -18.89 -52.82
C ASN A 462 18.88 -19.24 -53.68
N GLU A 463 19.03 -20.08 -54.68
CA GLU A 463 17.91 -20.59 -55.47
C GLU A 463 17.22 -21.74 -54.75
N LEU A 464 15.89 -21.76 -54.76
CA LEU A 464 15.10 -22.81 -54.16
C LEU A 464 15.29 -24.12 -54.91
N ILE A 465 15.97 -25.07 -54.28
CA ILE A 465 16.15 -26.44 -54.80
C ILE A 465 14.81 -27.18 -54.78
N GLY A 466 14.09 -27.05 -53.67
CA GLY A 466 12.78 -27.68 -53.49
C GLY A 466 12.28 -27.56 -52.05
N ILE A 467 11.11 -28.13 -51.82
CA ILE A 467 10.47 -28.18 -50.52
C ILE A 467 10.51 -29.64 -50.04
N ASP A 468 11.26 -29.89 -48.97
CA ASP A 468 11.28 -31.20 -48.29
C ASP A 468 9.99 -31.42 -47.51
N LYS A 469 9.31 -32.53 -47.75
CA LYS A 469 8.14 -32.97 -47.02
C LYS A 469 8.39 -34.37 -46.49
N THR A 470 8.77 -34.45 -45.23
CA THR A 470 9.22 -35.70 -44.60
C THR A 470 8.36 -36.02 -43.37
N THR A 471 8.06 -37.31 -43.20
CA THR A 471 7.50 -37.91 -41.98
C THR A 471 8.45 -38.92 -41.39
N CYS A 472 8.59 -38.94 -40.07
CA CYS A 472 9.47 -39.86 -39.36
C CYS A 472 8.97 -40.10 -37.92
N SER A 473 9.57 -41.04 -37.21
CA SER A 473 9.27 -41.26 -35.80
C SER A 473 9.89 -40.19 -34.92
N SER A 474 11.11 -39.74 -35.25
CA SER A 474 11.85 -38.70 -34.55
C SER A 474 12.87 -38.02 -35.44
N LEU A 475 13.25 -36.80 -35.06
CA LEU A 475 14.35 -36.06 -35.66
C LEU A 475 15.20 -35.39 -34.58
N LYS A 476 16.46 -35.16 -34.86
CA LYS A 476 17.38 -34.32 -34.13
C LYS A 476 17.78 -33.14 -35.02
N MET A 477 17.78 -31.96 -34.47
CA MET A 477 18.23 -30.75 -35.12
C MET A 477 19.34 -30.10 -34.29
N ILE A 478 20.42 -29.75 -34.94
CA ILE A 478 21.54 -29.01 -34.37
C ILE A 478 21.46 -27.55 -34.87
N THR A 479 21.61 -26.62 -33.95
CA THR A 479 21.61 -25.19 -34.29
C THR A 479 22.91 -24.54 -33.84
N LYS A 480 23.36 -23.53 -34.58
CA LYS A 480 24.50 -22.69 -34.24
C LYS A 480 24.15 -21.24 -34.63
N ASP A 481 24.44 -20.28 -33.75
CA ASP A 481 24.13 -18.87 -33.99
C ASP A 481 22.63 -18.66 -34.34
N ASN A 482 21.75 -19.43 -33.73
CA ASN A 482 20.29 -19.48 -34.00
C ASN A 482 19.93 -19.88 -35.44
N GLN A 483 20.80 -20.58 -36.14
CA GLN A 483 20.55 -21.15 -37.48
C GLN A 483 20.64 -22.66 -37.42
N ILE A 484 19.81 -23.35 -38.18
CA ILE A 484 19.84 -24.80 -38.32
C ILE A 484 21.08 -25.17 -39.16
N VAL A 485 21.95 -26.00 -38.58
CA VAL A 485 23.14 -26.50 -39.28
C VAL A 485 23.05 -27.98 -39.66
N ASP A 486 22.23 -28.75 -38.96
CA ASP A 486 21.99 -30.16 -39.29
C ASP A 486 20.59 -30.61 -38.90
N ILE A 487 19.97 -31.45 -39.70
CA ILE A 487 18.73 -32.16 -39.39
C ILE A 487 18.93 -33.65 -39.71
N THR A 488 18.88 -34.47 -38.68
CA THR A 488 18.97 -35.94 -38.80
C THR A 488 17.63 -36.58 -38.51
N PHE A 489 17.11 -37.37 -39.43
CA PHE A 489 15.87 -38.13 -39.31
C PHE A 489 16.12 -39.54 -38.82
N PHE A 490 15.32 -40.04 -37.89
CA PHE A 490 15.44 -41.36 -37.29
C PHE A 490 14.17 -42.18 -37.47
N VAL A 491 14.35 -43.49 -37.62
CA VAL A 491 13.33 -44.53 -37.68
C VAL A 491 12.32 -44.30 -38.81
N THR A 492 12.57 -44.97 -39.91
CA THR A 492 11.72 -45.03 -41.12
C THR A 492 11.32 -43.64 -41.66
N PRO A 493 12.31 -42.79 -42.04
CA PRO A 493 11.94 -41.55 -42.71
C PRO A 493 11.31 -41.84 -44.06
N ASP A 494 10.15 -41.22 -44.30
CA ASP A 494 9.47 -41.22 -45.60
C ASP A 494 9.34 -39.77 -46.04
N GLY A 495 10.17 -39.36 -46.98
CA GLY A 495 10.31 -37.97 -47.38
C GLY A 495 10.50 -37.82 -48.88
N GLN A 496 10.09 -36.70 -49.40
CA GLN A 496 10.23 -36.31 -50.80
C GLN A 496 10.65 -34.82 -50.88
N LEU A 497 11.70 -34.56 -51.67
CA LEU A 497 12.07 -33.23 -52.07
C LEU A 497 11.30 -32.88 -53.34
N LEU A 498 10.34 -31.96 -53.26
CA LEU A 498 9.46 -31.60 -54.34
C LEU A 498 9.81 -30.22 -54.89
N PRO A 499 9.90 -30.05 -56.21
CA PRO A 499 9.96 -28.70 -56.80
C PRO A 499 8.75 -27.87 -56.36
N GLU A 500 8.93 -26.57 -56.15
CA GLU A 500 7.86 -25.72 -55.66
C GLU A 500 6.57 -25.77 -56.49
N LYS A 501 6.72 -25.89 -57.84
CA LYS A 501 5.61 -26.00 -58.79
C LYS A 501 4.78 -27.27 -58.61
N ASP A 502 5.37 -28.32 -58.06
CA ASP A 502 4.75 -29.64 -57.90
C ASP A 502 4.07 -29.82 -56.54
N LEU A 503 4.30 -28.87 -55.59
CA LEU A 503 3.64 -28.86 -54.29
C LEU A 503 2.58 -27.74 -54.22
N PRO A 504 1.28 -28.07 -54.24
CA PRO A 504 0.22 -27.12 -54.15
C PRO A 504 0.29 -26.27 -52.87
N ILE A 505 -0.09 -25.00 -52.91
CA ILE A 505 0.01 -24.03 -51.79
C ILE A 505 -0.70 -24.54 -50.52
N ASN A 506 -1.85 -25.23 -50.70
CA ASN A 506 -2.58 -25.81 -49.56
C ASN A 506 -1.86 -26.97 -48.90
N GLU A 507 -0.92 -27.61 -49.56
CA GLU A 507 -0.10 -28.72 -49.03
C GLU A 507 1.24 -28.24 -48.43
N ARG A 508 1.58 -26.96 -48.60
CA ARG A 508 2.76 -26.32 -48.03
C ARG A 508 2.57 -25.94 -46.53
N LYS A 509 1.47 -26.36 -45.95
CA LYS A 509 1.19 -26.17 -44.51
C LYS A 509 0.72 -27.47 -43.88
N LEU A 510 1.37 -27.89 -42.82
CA LEU A 510 0.98 -29.06 -42.05
C LEU A 510 -0.39 -28.85 -41.37
N LYS A 511 -1.13 -29.92 -41.18
CA LYS A 511 -2.44 -29.87 -40.53
C LYS A 511 -2.32 -29.33 -39.10
N GLY A 512 -3.01 -28.20 -38.81
CA GLY A 512 -2.96 -27.51 -37.52
C GLY A 512 -1.94 -26.38 -37.47
N PHE A 513 -1.33 -26.03 -38.61
CA PHE A 513 -0.45 -24.86 -38.72
C PHE A 513 -1.16 -23.59 -38.23
N TYR A 514 -0.49 -22.82 -37.33
CA TYR A 514 -1.00 -21.55 -36.83
C TYR A 514 0.16 -20.59 -36.52
N TRP A 515 0.36 -19.58 -37.36
CA TRP A 515 1.37 -18.54 -37.20
C TRP A 515 0.81 -17.40 -36.38
N ARG A 516 1.55 -16.90 -35.35
CA ARG A 516 1.08 -15.98 -34.30
C ARG A 516 2.01 -14.77 -34.12
N GLU A 517 2.72 -14.33 -35.16
CA GLU A 517 3.68 -13.23 -35.07
C GLU A 517 3.01 -11.89 -34.65
N ASP A 518 1.73 -11.72 -34.96
CA ASP A 518 0.91 -10.57 -34.54
C ASP A 518 0.67 -10.53 -33.01
N GLU A 519 0.80 -11.68 -32.34
CA GLU A 519 0.66 -11.78 -30.89
C GLU A 519 2.01 -11.61 -30.16
N ARG A 520 3.12 -11.59 -30.88
CA ARG A 520 4.47 -11.50 -30.30
C ARG A 520 4.74 -10.12 -29.71
N PRO A 521 5.05 -10.00 -28.40
CA PRO A 521 5.44 -8.72 -27.81
C PRO A 521 6.75 -8.22 -28.42
N ARG A 522 6.78 -6.98 -28.92
CA ARG A 522 7.97 -6.37 -29.51
C ARG A 522 8.76 -5.55 -28.48
N ASN A 523 8.06 -5.04 -27.47
CA ASN A 523 8.62 -4.27 -26.38
C ASN A 523 7.82 -4.50 -25.09
N ILE A 524 8.26 -3.94 -23.97
CA ILE A 524 7.64 -4.12 -22.64
C ILE A 524 6.20 -3.59 -22.60
N THR A 525 5.88 -2.54 -23.37
CA THR A 525 4.52 -1.95 -23.38
C THR A 525 3.50 -2.86 -24.06
N ASP A 526 3.95 -3.76 -24.94
CA ASP A 526 3.10 -4.75 -25.63
C ASP A 526 2.66 -5.89 -24.71
N LEU A 527 3.25 -5.97 -23.51
CA LEU A 527 2.79 -6.92 -22.48
C LEU A 527 1.39 -6.57 -22.00
N PHE A 528 1.01 -5.30 -22.03
CA PHE A 528 -0.30 -4.85 -21.57
C PHE A 528 -1.35 -4.97 -22.68
N SER A 529 -2.50 -5.56 -22.34
CA SER A 529 -3.66 -5.66 -23.22
C SER A 529 -4.35 -4.30 -23.41
N GLU A 530 -5.27 -4.21 -24.36
CA GLU A 530 -6.10 -3.01 -24.53
C GLU A 530 -6.95 -2.69 -23.29
N LYS A 531 -7.33 -3.71 -22.51
CA LYS A 531 -8.01 -3.55 -21.23
C LYS A 531 -7.10 -2.85 -20.22
N ASP A 532 -5.84 -3.25 -20.14
CA ASP A 532 -4.86 -2.64 -19.23
C ASP A 532 -4.51 -1.21 -19.64
N LYS A 533 -4.35 -0.96 -20.95
CA LYS A 533 -4.07 0.39 -21.48
C LYS A 533 -5.20 1.38 -21.15
N ARG A 534 -6.46 0.91 -21.11
CA ARG A 534 -7.63 1.72 -20.75
C ARG A 534 -7.89 1.82 -19.26
N TYR A 535 -7.14 1.11 -18.43
CA TYR A 535 -7.30 1.18 -16.98
C TYR A 535 -7.02 2.59 -16.47
N GLN A 536 -7.96 3.16 -15.71
CA GLN A 536 -7.83 4.46 -15.07
C GLN A 536 -7.62 4.29 -13.57
N ILE A 537 -6.65 4.99 -13.03
CA ILE A 537 -6.39 5.05 -11.59
C ILE A 537 -7.61 5.67 -10.90
N LYS A 538 -8.15 4.96 -9.90
CA LYS A 538 -9.28 5.46 -9.09
C LYS A 538 -8.78 6.48 -8.07
N PRO A 539 -9.49 7.61 -7.87
CA PRO A 539 -9.19 8.54 -6.79
C PRO A 539 -9.27 7.85 -5.43
N ILE A 540 -8.34 8.21 -4.54
CA ILE A 540 -8.35 7.74 -3.14
C ILE A 540 -8.93 8.84 -2.27
N GLU A 541 -9.88 8.49 -1.39
CA GLU A 541 -10.45 9.44 -0.44
C GLU A 541 -9.38 10.01 0.48
N ASN A 542 -9.41 11.32 0.62
CA ASN A 542 -8.45 12.03 1.45
C ASN A 542 -8.85 12.03 2.92
N ILE A 543 -7.91 11.80 3.82
CA ILE A 543 -8.06 12.06 5.25
C ILE A 543 -8.36 13.55 5.44
N LYS A 544 -9.30 13.90 6.34
CA LYS A 544 -9.68 15.29 6.60
C LYS A 544 -8.46 16.16 6.92
N THR A 545 -8.40 17.33 6.32
CA THR A 545 -7.36 18.31 6.63
C THR A 545 -7.59 18.85 8.06
N PRO A 546 -6.57 18.98 8.90
CA PRO A 546 -6.73 19.53 10.23
C PRO A 546 -7.10 21.02 10.17
N GLU A 547 -7.91 21.45 11.12
CA GLU A 547 -8.17 22.89 11.29
C GLU A 547 -6.88 23.63 11.69
N PRO A 548 -6.72 24.92 11.33
CA PRO A 548 -5.59 25.73 11.75
C PRO A 548 -5.42 25.75 13.27
N PHE A 549 -4.18 25.77 13.73
CA PHE A 549 -3.86 25.75 15.17
C PHE A 549 -4.51 26.90 15.96
N LEU A 550 -4.46 28.08 15.39
CA LEU A 550 -5.14 29.27 15.87
C LEU A 550 -5.86 29.92 14.67
N LYS A 551 -7.18 30.08 14.72
CA LYS A 551 -7.80 31.12 13.88
C LYS A 551 -7.12 32.41 14.31
N LYS A 552 -6.41 33.10 13.41
CA LYS A 552 -6.01 34.47 13.65
C LYS A 552 -7.27 35.19 14.16
N SER A 553 -7.27 35.66 15.40
CA SER A 553 -8.26 36.60 15.85
C SER A 553 -8.10 37.81 14.94
N VAL A 554 -8.94 37.94 13.96
CA VAL A 554 -9.09 39.19 13.24
C VAL A 554 -9.73 40.12 14.27
N ASN A 555 -8.89 41.03 14.77
CA ASN A 555 -9.12 42.25 15.54
C ASN A 555 -10.19 42.23 16.65
#